data_7041846edb67a230d5de4f11aba663ec
#
_entry.id   7041846edb67a230d5de4f11aba663ec
#
_cell.length_a   1.000
_cell.length_b   1.000
_cell.length_c   1.000
_cell.angle_alpha   90.00
_cell.angle_beta   90.00
_cell.angle_gamma   90.00
#
_symmetry.space_group_name_H-M   'P 1'
#
loop_
_entity.id
_entity.type
_entity.pdbx_description
1 polymer ?
#
loop_
_entity_poly.entity_id
_entity_poly.type
_entity_poly.pdbx_seq_one_letter_code
_entity_poly.pdbx_strand_id
1 'polypeptide(L)'
;MKTTPLNNQEAAPVRRSGTYFGLGTYLGLAGALLAMIVLFSFLSSHFWSYGTFSTLANQIPDLMVLAVGMTFVLIIGGIDLSVGSVLALAASTVSVAILGWGWGVLPSALLGMAVAALAGSITGGVTVAWRIPSFIVSLGVLAVSYTHLTLPTNREV
;
A
#
# COMPACT_ATOMS: atom_id res chain seq x y z
N MET A 1 7.11 -33.42 -56.01
CA MET A 1 6.76 -32.46 -54.96
C MET A 1 6.41 -33.28 -53.71
N LYS A 2 7.34 -33.37 -52.74
CA LYS A 2 7.15 -34.16 -51.52
C LYS A 2 6.53 -33.22 -50.46
N THR A 3 5.27 -33.45 -50.10
CA THR A 3 4.62 -32.76 -48.99
C THR A 3 5.08 -33.36 -47.69
N THR A 4 5.83 -32.61 -46.90
CA THR A 4 6.24 -32.97 -45.54
C THR A 4 5.01 -32.90 -44.63
N PRO A 5 4.63 -33.95 -43.87
CA PRO A 5 3.53 -33.88 -42.94
C PRO A 5 3.86 -32.93 -41.78
N LEU A 6 2.96 -32.01 -41.49
CA LEU A 6 3.04 -31.15 -40.31
C LEU A 6 3.02 -32.04 -39.06
N ASN A 7 4.09 -32.00 -38.33
CA ASN A 7 4.23 -32.63 -37.01
C ASN A 7 3.27 -31.96 -36.04
N ASN A 8 2.15 -32.62 -35.75
CA ASN A 8 1.29 -32.28 -34.63
C ASN A 8 2.06 -32.53 -33.34
N GLN A 9 2.80 -31.52 -32.89
CA GLN A 9 3.26 -31.51 -31.50
C GLN A 9 2.01 -31.33 -30.64
N GLU A 10 1.46 -32.42 -30.14
CA GLU A 10 0.50 -32.41 -29.06
C GLU A 10 1.06 -31.56 -27.93
N ALA A 11 0.44 -30.40 -27.72
CA ALA A 11 0.78 -29.54 -26.60
C ALA A 11 0.60 -30.35 -25.31
N ALA A 12 1.70 -30.67 -24.67
CA ALA A 12 1.67 -31.38 -23.39
C ALA A 12 0.69 -30.65 -22.45
N PRO A 13 -0.20 -31.38 -21.78
CA PRO A 13 -1.18 -30.74 -20.90
C PRO A 13 -0.44 -29.93 -19.85
N VAL A 14 -0.68 -28.63 -19.82
CA VAL A 14 -0.18 -27.75 -18.76
C VAL A 14 -0.76 -28.30 -17.46
N ARG A 15 0.09 -29.00 -16.73
CA ARG A 15 -0.21 -29.54 -15.40
C ARG A 15 -0.48 -28.32 -14.52
N ARG A 16 -1.74 -27.89 -14.44
CA ARG A 16 -2.19 -26.94 -13.43
C ARG A 16 -1.95 -27.62 -12.08
N SER A 17 -0.80 -27.34 -11.50
CA SER A 17 -0.56 -27.58 -10.08
C SER A 17 -1.58 -26.73 -9.34
N GLY A 18 -2.77 -27.27 -9.11
CA GLY A 18 -3.74 -26.74 -8.18
C GLY A 18 -3.04 -26.73 -6.83
N THR A 19 -2.50 -25.60 -6.43
CA THR A 19 -2.05 -25.38 -5.07
C THR A 19 -3.31 -25.45 -4.23
N TYR A 20 -3.64 -26.66 -3.79
CA TYR A 20 -4.62 -26.80 -2.73
C TYR A 20 -4.01 -26.11 -1.52
N PHE A 21 -4.45 -24.89 -1.27
CA PHE A 21 -4.24 -24.22 0.00
C PHE A 21 -4.99 -25.07 1.03
N GLY A 22 -4.37 -26.19 1.41
CA GLY A 22 -4.96 -27.16 2.29
C GLY A 22 -5.04 -26.61 3.70
N LEU A 23 -5.93 -27.19 4.48
CA LEU A 23 -6.11 -26.91 5.92
C LEU A 23 -4.77 -26.78 6.65
N GLY A 24 -3.75 -27.56 6.25
CA GLY A 24 -2.40 -27.52 6.81
C GLY A 24 -1.69 -26.16 6.65
N THR A 25 -1.91 -25.42 5.57
CA THR A 25 -1.32 -24.08 5.38
C THR A 25 -1.93 -23.07 6.36
N TYR A 26 -3.26 -23.10 6.52
CA TYR A 26 -3.93 -22.24 7.50
C TYR A 26 -3.55 -22.58 8.94
N LEU A 27 -3.41 -23.85 9.25
CA LEU A 27 -2.93 -24.31 10.56
C LEU A 27 -1.48 -23.88 10.82
N GLY A 28 -0.62 -23.93 9.79
CA GLY A 28 0.75 -23.43 9.87
C GLY A 28 0.81 -21.92 10.15
N LEU A 29 0.02 -21.12 9.42
CA LEU A 29 -0.06 -19.67 9.65
C LEU A 29 -0.64 -19.34 11.03
N ALA A 30 -1.70 -20.01 11.43
CA ALA A 30 -2.30 -19.83 12.76
C ALA A 30 -1.32 -20.24 13.88
N GLY A 31 -0.60 -21.35 13.71
CA GLY A 31 0.44 -21.79 14.63
C GLY A 31 1.59 -20.78 14.74
N ALA A 32 2.06 -20.24 13.63
CA ALA A 32 3.09 -19.21 13.63
C ALA A 32 2.60 -17.92 14.34
N LEU A 33 1.37 -17.49 14.08
CA LEU A 33 0.78 -16.34 14.76
C LEU A 33 0.67 -16.56 16.27
N LEU A 34 0.18 -17.73 16.69
CA LEU A 34 0.09 -18.09 18.11
C LEU A 34 1.47 -18.14 18.76
N ALA A 35 2.46 -18.72 18.08
CA ALA A 35 3.83 -18.74 18.59
C ALA A 35 4.39 -17.34 18.80
N MET A 36 4.15 -16.41 17.86
CA MET A 36 4.55 -15.00 18.01
C MET A 36 3.83 -14.32 19.18
N ILE A 37 2.53 -14.51 19.34
CA ILE A 37 1.75 -13.95 20.45
C ILE A 37 2.31 -14.44 21.78
N VAL A 38 2.53 -15.74 21.91
CA VAL A 38 3.10 -16.35 23.11
C VAL A 38 4.50 -15.80 23.39
N LEU A 39 5.36 -15.78 22.38
CA LEU A 39 6.72 -15.26 22.51
C LEU A 39 6.74 -13.81 23.01
N PHE A 40 6.01 -12.91 22.37
CA PHE A 40 5.97 -11.50 22.76
C PHE A 40 5.26 -11.27 24.10
N SER A 41 4.29 -12.12 24.44
CA SER A 41 3.65 -12.09 25.76
C SER A 41 4.65 -12.34 26.90
N PHE A 42 5.68 -13.18 26.68
CA PHE A 42 6.74 -13.41 27.66
C PHE A 42 7.87 -12.38 27.60
N LEU A 43 8.17 -11.86 26.41
CA LEU A 43 9.27 -10.89 26.23
C LEU A 43 8.91 -9.48 26.69
N SER A 44 7.64 -9.10 26.67
CA SER A 44 7.20 -7.73 26.97
C SER A 44 6.11 -7.72 28.04
N SER A 45 6.40 -7.12 29.18
CA SER A 45 5.42 -6.92 30.26
C SER A 45 4.25 -6.02 29.87
N HIS A 46 4.42 -5.23 28.80
CA HIS A 46 3.41 -4.30 28.29
C HIS A 46 2.59 -4.86 27.14
N PHE A 47 2.87 -6.10 26.70
CA PHE A 47 2.18 -6.70 25.54
C PHE A 47 0.65 -6.72 25.71
N TRP A 48 0.16 -7.06 26.89
CA TRP A 48 -1.26 -7.10 27.25
C TRP A 48 -1.74 -5.80 27.92
N SER A 49 -1.03 -4.69 27.74
CA SER A 49 -1.40 -3.42 28.36
C SER A 49 -2.54 -2.71 27.58
N TYR A 50 -3.31 -1.89 28.29
CA TYR A 50 -4.31 -1.00 27.68
C TYR A 50 -3.69 -0.10 26.58
N GLY A 51 -2.44 0.36 26.80
CA GLY A 51 -1.72 1.17 25.82
C GLY A 51 -1.51 0.45 24.47
N THR A 52 -1.14 -0.84 24.51
CA THR A 52 -0.95 -1.65 23.30
C THR A 52 -2.28 -1.79 22.53
N PHE A 53 -3.36 -2.13 23.22
CA PHE A 53 -4.68 -2.25 22.59
C PHE A 53 -5.20 -0.93 22.07
N SER A 54 -5.01 0.16 22.80
CA SER A 54 -5.39 1.51 22.36
C SER A 54 -4.63 1.92 21.10
N THR A 55 -3.32 1.66 21.05
CA THR A 55 -2.49 1.95 19.87
C THR A 55 -2.96 1.17 18.65
N LEU A 56 -3.21 -0.13 18.80
CA LEU A 56 -3.75 -0.96 17.73
C LEU A 56 -5.12 -0.46 17.26
N ALA A 57 -6.03 -0.17 18.20
CA ALA A 57 -7.36 0.31 17.89
C ALA A 57 -7.34 1.65 17.13
N ASN A 58 -6.37 2.52 17.41
CA ASN A 58 -6.20 3.79 16.71
C ASN A 58 -5.57 3.64 15.31
N GLN A 59 -4.78 2.59 15.06
CA GLN A 59 -4.17 2.34 13.76
C GLN A 59 -5.09 1.59 12.78
N ILE A 60 -5.98 0.74 13.29
CA ILE A 60 -6.87 -0.09 12.47
C ILE A 60 -7.75 0.74 11.51
N PRO A 61 -8.40 1.84 11.94
CA PRO A 61 -9.25 2.63 11.05
C PRO A 61 -8.51 3.19 9.84
N ASP A 62 -7.28 3.69 10.04
CA ASP A 62 -6.46 4.23 8.97
C ASP A 62 -6.11 3.17 7.93
N LEU A 63 -5.70 1.99 8.40
CA LEU A 63 -5.39 0.85 7.53
C LEU A 63 -6.63 0.34 6.79
N MET A 64 -7.80 0.35 7.42
CA MET A 64 -9.05 -0.06 6.78
C MET A 64 -9.45 0.89 5.65
N VAL A 65 -9.33 2.20 5.85
CA VAL A 65 -9.60 3.20 4.79
C VAL A 65 -8.65 3.01 3.61
N LEU A 66 -7.36 2.82 3.88
CA LEU A 66 -6.36 2.54 2.84
C LEU A 66 -6.66 1.24 2.10
N ALA A 67 -7.02 0.17 2.82
CA ALA A 67 -7.35 -1.12 2.23
C ALA A 67 -8.57 -1.05 1.32
N VAL A 68 -9.60 -0.30 1.70
CA VAL A 68 -10.77 -0.06 0.85
C VAL A 68 -10.36 0.69 -0.42
N GLY A 69 -9.57 1.75 -0.32
CA GLY A 69 -9.04 2.48 -1.47
C GLY A 69 -8.23 1.59 -2.41
N MET A 70 -7.31 0.80 -1.87
CA MET A 70 -6.50 -0.14 -2.64
C MET A 70 -7.34 -1.25 -3.30
N THR A 71 -8.44 -1.66 -2.67
CA THR A 71 -9.36 -2.65 -3.26
C THR A 71 -9.95 -2.12 -4.58
N PHE A 72 -10.36 -0.86 -4.65
CA PHE A 72 -10.84 -0.26 -5.90
C PHE A 72 -9.77 -0.26 -6.99
N VAL A 73 -8.52 0.07 -6.64
CA VAL A 73 -7.39 0.04 -7.58
C VAL A 73 -7.15 -1.38 -8.11
N LEU A 74 -7.22 -2.40 -7.25
CA LEU A 74 -7.05 -3.80 -7.64
C LEU A 74 -8.22 -4.32 -8.50
N ILE A 75 -9.46 -3.90 -8.24
CA ILE A 75 -10.62 -4.30 -9.04
C ILE A 75 -10.48 -3.87 -10.51
N ILE A 76 -9.91 -2.70 -10.77
CA ILE A 76 -9.64 -2.21 -12.13
C ILE A 76 -8.34 -2.77 -12.72
N GLY A 77 -7.67 -3.69 -12.04
CA GLY A 77 -6.42 -4.31 -12.47
C GLY A 77 -5.19 -3.40 -12.33
N GLY A 78 -5.28 -2.33 -11.54
CA GLY A 78 -4.19 -1.42 -11.25
C GLY A 78 -3.34 -1.87 -10.05
N ILE A 79 -2.14 -1.31 -9.96
CA ILE A 79 -1.25 -1.40 -8.78
C ILE A 79 -0.81 0.03 -8.46
N ASP A 80 -1.05 0.47 -7.23
CA ASP A 80 -0.62 1.80 -6.76
C ASP A 80 0.43 1.63 -5.65
N LEU A 81 1.67 2.02 -5.96
CA LEU A 81 2.80 1.99 -5.04
C LEU A 81 3.00 3.35 -4.34
N SER A 82 2.27 4.38 -4.76
CA SER A 82 2.41 5.73 -4.21
C SER A 82 1.61 5.97 -2.93
N VAL A 83 0.72 5.06 -2.55
CA VAL A 83 -0.23 5.25 -1.44
C VAL A 83 0.45 5.67 -0.13
N GLY A 84 1.59 5.05 0.21
CA GLY A 84 2.33 5.39 1.43
C GLY A 84 2.98 6.77 1.36
N SER A 85 3.57 7.13 0.21
CA SER A 85 4.21 8.44 0.02
C SER A 85 3.19 9.58 -0.07
N VAL A 86 2.03 9.35 -0.69
CA VAL A 86 0.92 10.31 -0.73
C VAL A 86 0.34 10.54 0.65
N LEU A 87 0.21 9.47 1.46
CA LEU A 87 -0.20 9.60 2.86
C LEU A 87 0.78 10.47 3.66
N ALA A 88 2.08 10.21 3.52
CA ALA A 88 3.13 10.99 4.18
C ALA A 88 3.13 12.45 3.72
N LEU A 89 2.94 12.70 2.42
CA LEU A 89 2.84 14.05 1.85
C LEU A 89 1.62 14.80 2.42
N ALA A 90 0.46 14.15 2.48
CA ALA A 90 -0.75 14.72 3.07
C ALA A 90 -0.57 15.04 4.55
N ALA A 91 0.01 14.11 5.33
CA ALA A 91 0.28 14.31 6.75
C ALA A 91 1.27 15.47 6.99
N SER A 92 2.32 15.57 6.18
CA SER A 92 3.28 16.69 6.23
C SER A 92 2.61 18.02 5.91
N THR A 93 1.72 18.05 4.92
CA THR A 93 0.94 19.25 4.56
C THR A 93 0.05 19.70 5.71
N VAL A 94 -0.65 18.76 6.35
CA VAL A 94 -1.47 19.05 7.54
C VAL A 94 -0.62 19.61 8.68
N SER A 95 0.54 19.00 8.94
CA SER A 95 1.47 19.44 9.97
C SER A 95 1.98 20.85 9.73
N VAL A 96 2.38 21.18 8.50
CA VAL A 96 2.82 22.54 8.12
C VAL A 96 1.68 23.55 8.27
N ALA A 97 0.46 23.18 7.87
CA ALA A 97 -0.69 24.08 7.99
C ALA A 97 -1.03 24.39 9.45
N ILE A 98 -0.96 23.41 10.35
CA ILE A 98 -1.22 23.60 11.78
C ILE A 98 -0.06 24.33 12.45
N LEU A 99 1.16 23.84 12.30
CA LEU A 99 2.34 24.32 13.06
C LEU A 99 2.98 25.56 12.44
N GLY A 100 3.01 25.64 11.10
CA GLY A 100 3.65 26.73 10.38
C GLY A 100 2.73 27.92 10.13
N TRP A 101 1.47 27.66 9.77
CA TRP A 101 0.49 28.73 9.42
C TRP A 101 -0.53 29.02 10.51
N GLY A 102 -0.55 28.22 11.57
CA GLY A 102 -1.48 28.39 12.69
C GLY A 102 -2.94 28.08 12.32
N TRP A 103 -3.18 27.28 11.30
CA TRP A 103 -4.53 26.92 10.90
C TRP A 103 -5.18 25.97 11.89
N GLY A 104 -6.50 26.01 11.97
CA GLY A 104 -7.25 25.02 12.74
C GLY A 104 -7.16 23.61 12.10
N VAL A 105 -7.50 22.59 12.89
CA VAL A 105 -7.42 21.17 12.45
C VAL A 105 -8.26 20.91 11.21
N LEU A 106 -9.50 21.41 11.17
CA LEU A 106 -10.42 21.13 10.06
C LEU A 106 -9.92 21.68 8.71
N PRO A 107 -9.54 22.97 8.56
CA PRO A 107 -9.02 23.47 7.29
C PRO A 107 -7.70 22.81 6.90
N SER A 108 -6.85 22.45 7.85
CA SER A 108 -5.62 21.73 7.59
C SER A 108 -5.87 20.31 7.05
N ALA A 109 -6.83 19.60 7.64
CA ALA A 109 -7.25 18.28 7.16
C ALA A 109 -7.84 18.35 5.74
N LEU A 110 -8.67 19.34 5.45
CA LEU A 110 -9.22 19.55 4.10
C LEU A 110 -8.11 19.83 3.08
N LEU A 111 -7.09 20.60 3.47
CA LEU A 111 -5.92 20.84 2.61
C LEU A 111 -5.13 19.54 2.33
N GLY A 112 -4.87 18.74 3.37
CA GLY A 112 -4.20 17.43 3.20
C GLY A 112 -4.99 16.49 2.31
N MET A 113 -6.31 16.43 2.46
CA MET A 113 -7.19 15.66 1.59
C MET A 113 -7.14 16.15 0.13
N ALA A 114 -7.14 17.48 -0.08
CA ALA A 114 -7.02 18.06 -1.42
C ALA A 114 -5.69 17.68 -2.09
N VAL A 115 -4.59 17.75 -1.35
CA VAL A 115 -3.26 17.35 -1.85
C VAL A 115 -3.24 15.86 -2.21
N ALA A 116 -3.78 14.99 -1.37
CA ALA A 116 -3.87 13.56 -1.66
C ALA A 116 -4.76 13.28 -2.88
N ALA A 117 -5.91 13.96 -2.98
CA ALA A 117 -6.81 13.83 -4.13
C ALA A 117 -6.17 14.30 -5.44
N LEU A 118 -5.39 15.39 -5.41
CA LEU A 118 -4.63 15.87 -6.57
C LEU A 118 -3.57 14.85 -7.00
N ALA A 119 -2.78 14.31 -6.05
CA ALA A 119 -1.78 13.30 -6.35
C ALA A 119 -2.42 12.04 -6.97
N GLY A 120 -3.51 11.54 -6.40
CA GLY A 120 -4.26 10.41 -6.93
C GLY A 120 -4.88 10.69 -8.30
N SER A 121 -5.39 11.92 -8.52
CA SER A 121 -5.92 12.35 -9.82
C SER A 121 -4.85 12.42 -10.89
N ILE A 122 -3.64 12.85 -10.56
CA ILE A 122 -2.49 12.85 -11.47
C ILE A 122 -2.12 11.40 -11.83
N THR A 123 -1.99 10.52 -10.83
CA THR A 123 -1.67 9.10 -11.06
C THR A 123 -2.71 8.43 -11.95
N GLY A 124 -3.98 8.57 -11.63
CA GLY A 124 -5.08 7.98 -12.39
C GLY A 124 -5.22 8.62 -13.78
N GLY A 125 -5.14 9.94 -13.87
CA GLY A 125 -5.27 10.68 -15.11
C GLY A 125 -4.17 10.34 -16.12
N VAL A 126 -2.92 10.29 -15.69
CA VAL A 126 -1.78 9.89 -16.53
C VAL A 126 -1.91 8.44 -16.99
N THR A 127 -2.30 7.54 -16.07
CA THR A 127 -2.52 6.12 -16.39
C THR A 127 -3.57 5.94 -17.50
N VAL A 128 -4.69 6.65 -17.39
CA VAL A 128 -5.80 6.52 -18.33
C VAL A 128 -5.51 7.24 -19.66
N ALA A 129 -5.03 8.48 -19.59
CA ALA A 129 -4.83 9.31 -20.79
C ALA A 129 -3.72 8.76 -21.70
N TRP A 130 -2.64 8.25 -21.11
CA TRP A 130 -1.49 7.76 -21.87
C TRP A 130 -1.41 6.24 -21.93
N ARG A 131 -2.36 5.53 -21.33
CA ARG A 131 -2.40 4.06 -21.27
C ARG A 131 -1.10 3.44 -20.73
N ILE A 132 -0.45 4.16 -19.81
CA ILE A 132 0.76 3.68 -19.13
C ILE A 132 0.34 2.77 -17.97
N PRO A 133 1.02 1.64 -17.73
CA PRO A 133 0.74 0.80 -16.56
C PRO A 133 0.78 1.59 -15.26
N SER A 134 -0.24 1.43 -14.41
CA SER A 134 -0.43 2.23 -13.19
C SER A 134 0.77 2.16 -12.23
N PHE A 135 1.45 1.00 -12.16
CA PHE A 135 2.62 0.84 -11.29
C PHE A 135 3.79 1.74 -11.69
N ILE A 136 3.98 2.03 -12.99
CA ILE A 136 5.05 2.93 -13.47
C ILE A 136 4.74 4.36 -13.06
N VAL A 137 3.48 4.78 -13.24
CA VAL A 137 3.05 6.14 -12.89
C VAL A 137 3.12 6.34 -11.37
N SER A 138 2.65 5.36 -10.59
CA SER A 138 2.69 5.43 -9.13
C SER A 138 4.11 5.41 -8.56
N LEU A 139 5.05 4.71 -9.19
CA LEU A 139 6.48 4.82 -8.85
C LEU A 139 7.03 6.23 -9.08
N GLY A 140 6.63 6.89 -10.16
CA GLY A 140 6.99 8.29 -10.42
C GLY A 140 6.46 9.22 -9.33
N VAL A 141 5.19 9.08 -8.97
CA VAL A 141 4.56 9.87 -7.89
C VAL A 141 5.22 9.59 -6.54
N LEU A 142 5.54 8.32 -6.26
CA LEU A 142 6.28 7.93 -5.06
C LEU A 142 7.63 8.66 -5.00
N ALA A 143 8.42 8.64 -6.07
CA ALA A 143 9.73 9.28 -6.13
C ALA A 143 9.62 10.80 -5.92
N VAL A 144 8.67 11.48 -6.60
CA VAL A 144 8.46 12.92 -6.44
C VAL A 144 8.03 13.26 -5.02
N SER A 145 7.08 12.51 -4.43
CA SER A 145 6.61 12.75 -3.06
C SER A 145 7.75 12.58 -2.04
N TYR A 146 8.61 11.58 -2.22
CA TYR A 146 9.77 11.38 -1.35
C TYR A 146 10.78 12.52 -1.43
N THR A 147 11.10 13.03 -2.63
CA THR A 147 12.05 14.13 -2.78
C THR A 147 11.53 15.41 -2.13
N HIS A 148 10.23 15.69 -2.22
CA HIS A 148 9.63 16.84 -1.54
C HIS A 148 9.58 16.70 -0.01
N LEU A 149 9.52 15.47 0.52
CA LEU A 149 9.55 15.21 1.96
C LEU A 149 10.96 15.30 2.56
N THR A 150 12.00 14.94 1.79
CA THR A 150 13.38 14.87 2.29
C THR A 150 14.17 16.17 2.12
N LEU A 151 13.73 17.09 1.28
CA LEU A 151 14.40 18.38 1.04
C LEU A 151 14.58 19.27 2.30
N PRO A 152 13.72 19.27 3.33
CA PRO A 152 13.92 20.07 4.54
C PRO A 152 14.98 19.53 5.50
N THR A 153 15.37 18.26 5.41
CA THR A 153 16.29 17.63 6.39
C THR A 153 17.77 17.89 6.11
N ASN A 154 18.11 18.48 4.97
CA ASN A 154 19.49 18.82 4.61
C ASN A 154 19.88 20.28 4.95
N ARG A 155 19.21 20.93 5.89
CA ARG A 155 19.67 22.19 6.48
C ARG A 155 20.43 21.92 7.78
N GLU A 156 21.46 21.12 7.68
CA GLU A 156 22.51 21.02 8.67
C GLU A 156 23.81 21.43 7.99
N VAL A 157 24.11 22.73 7.98
CA VAL A 157 25.46 23.29 8.12
C VAL A 157 25.32 24.67 8.75
#